data_e56bf1942a56097332c7357d9226e7d8
#
_entry.id   e56bf1942a56097332c7357d9226e7d8
#
_cell.length_a   1.000
_cell.length_b   1.000
_cell.length_c   1.000
_cell.angle_alpha   90.00
_cell.angle_beta   90.00
_cell.angle_gamma   90.00
#
_symmetry.space_group_name_H-M   'P 1'
#
loop_
_entity.id
_entity.type
_entity.pdbx_description
1 polymer ?
#
loop_
_entity_poly.entity_id
_entity_poly.type
_entity_poly.pdbx_seq_one_letter_code
_entity_poly.pdbx_strand_id
1 'polypeptide(L)'
;LNYLTTFEAARDYKLDTLLGNAEAQRTGYAHISEGLKNDSGFQINASNPISLFFESIGATYFRPFVWEINTPIALLSATESAIFLMLTLYIMFKRGVRNFFSVSFSDGRILMCFVFAMVFAFAVGSSTTNFGALSRYKIPCTPFYLVFLTLLYNKQGLPFPTWFNKLVNFTLPYKNLTNVRYRRIH
;
A
#
# COMPACT_ATOMS: atom_id res chain seq x y z
N LEU A 1 38.05 -9.24 -18.14
CA LEU A 1 37.08 -10.36 -18.12
C LEU A 1 35.92 -10.07 -17.11
N ASN A 2 36.21 -9.47 -15.94
CA ASN A 2 35.20 -9.21 -14.90
C ASN A 2 34.11 -8.20 -15.30
N TYR A 3 34.34 -7.32 -16.27
CA TYR A 3 33.32 -6.36 -16.75
C TYR A 3 32.24 -7.01 -17.61
N LEU A 4 32.54 -8.07 -18.33
CA LEU A 4 31.57 -8.78 -19.17
C LEU A 4 30.64 -9.66 -18.35
N THR A 5 31.10 -10.26 -17.26
CA THR A 5 30.27 -11.06 -16.34
C THR A 5 29.30 -10.18 -15.54
N THR A 6 29.67 -8.93 -15.20
CA THR A 6 28.79 -7.96 -14.58
C THR A 6 27.63 -7.55 -15.51
N PHE A 7 27.90 -7.49 -16.82
CA PHE A 7 26.87 -7.15 -17.82
C PHE A 7 25.91 -8.31 -18.08
N GLU A 8 26.36 -9.56 -18.03
CA GLU A 8 25.50 -10.74 -18.15
C GLU A 8 24.61 -10.91 -16.92
N ALA A 9 25.14 -10.73 -15.72
CA ALA A 9 24.36 -10.74 -14.49
C ALA A 9 23.31 -9.60 -14.44
N ALA A 10 23.61 -8.44 -15.05
CA ALA A 10 22.66 -7.34 -15.19
C ALA A 10 21.59 -7.58 -16.27
N ARG A 11 21.77 -8.58 -17.14
CA ARG A 11 20.81 -8.93 -18.19
C ARG A 11 19.50 -9.48 -17.62
N ASP A 12 19.59 -10.21 -16.51
CA ASP A 12 18.43 -10.75 -15.79
C ASP A 12 17.61 -9.67 -15.05
N TYR A 13 18.19 -8.47 -14.87
CA TYR A 13 17.55 -7.32 -14.26
C TYR A 13 17.00 -6.30 -15.28
N LYS A 14 16.92 -6.66 -16.56
CA LYS A 14 16.22 -5.82 -17.54
C LYS A 14 14.72 -5.77 -17.20
N LEU A 15 14.12 -4.62 -17.43
CA LEU A 15 12.69 -4.38 -17.15
C LEU A 15 11.79 -5.46 -17.77
N ASP A 16 12.09 -5.88 -19.01
CA ASP A 16 11.34 -6.92 -19.72
C ASP A 16 11.45 -8.29 -19.04
N THR A 17 12.66 -8.63 -18.53
CA THR A 17 12.88 -9.89 -17.80
C THR A 17 12.20 -9.86 -16.44
N LEU A 18 12.23 -8.72 -15.74
CA LEU A 18 11.53 -8.55 -14.46
C LEU A 18 10.01 -8.62 -14.63
N LEU A 19 9.47 -8.00 -15.67
CA LEU A 19 8.04 -8.08 -15.98
C LEU A 19 7.64 -9.51 -16.40
N GLY A 20 8.45 -10.19 -17.21
CA GLY A 20 8.23 -11.58 -17.58
C GLY A 20 8.26 -12.53 -16.38
N ASN A 21 9.20 -12.34 -15.46
CA ASN A 21 9.27 -13.11 -14.20
C ASN A 21 8.06 -12.84 -13.28
N ALA A 22 7.62 -11.59 -13.20
CA ALA A 22 6.43 -11.23 -12.43
C ALA A 22 5.17 -11.86 -13.04
N GLU A 23 5.07 -11.92 -14.37
CA GLU A 23 3.98 -12.59 -15.08
C GLU A 23 4.01 -14.11 -14.88
N ALA A 24 5.18 -14.74 -14.96
CA ALA A 24 5.34 -16.16 -14.70
C ALA A 24 4.98 -16.53 -13.24
N GLN A 25 5.37 -15.71 -12.28
CA GLN A 25 4.95 -15.89 -10.88
C GLN A 25 3.44 -15.74 -10.72
N ARG A 26 2.84 -14.73 -11.35
CA ARG A 26 1.40 -14.48 -11.30
C ARG A 26 0.60 -15.65 -11.88
N THR A 27 0.99 -16.17 -13.04
CA THR A 27 0.35 -17.35 -13.64
C THR A 27 0.54 -18.60 -12.81
N GLY A 28 1.72 -18.78 -12.20
CA GLY A 28 1.97 -19.86 -11.25
C GLY A 28 1.04 -19.82 -10.04
N TYR A 29 0.81 -18.65 -9.44
CA TYR A 29 -0.14 -18.49 -8.35
C TYR A 29 -1.60 -18.70 -8.79
N ALA A 30 -1.97 -18.30 -10.00
CA ALA A 30 -3.31 -18.54 -10.54
C ALA A 30 -3.59 -20.05 -10.67
N HIS A 31 -2.65 -20.83 -11.24
CA HIS A 31 -2.79 -22.28 -11.33
C HIS A 31 -2.86 -22.98 -9.97
N ILE A 32 -2.11 -22.50 -8.97
CA ILE A 32 -2.16 -23.05 -7.61
C ILE A 32 -3.53 -22.74 -6.96
N SER A 33 -4.09 -21.56 -7.18
CA SER A 33 -5.38 -21.18 -6.62
C SER A 33 -6.54 -21.95 -7.24
N GLU A 34 -6.49 -22.26 -8.54
CA GLU A 34 -7.47 -23.09 -9.23
C GLU A 34 -7.48 -24.54 -8.72
N GLY A 35 -6.33 -25.07 -8.28
CA GLY A 35 -6.21 -26.42 -7.71
C GLY A 35 -6.64 -26.53 -6.25
N LEU A 36 -6.76 -25.45 -5.52
CA LEU A 36 -7.20 -25.42 -4.14
C LEU A 36 -8.68 -25.05 -4.08
N LYS A 37 -9.50 -25.86 -3.40
CA LYS A 37 -10.94 -25.63 -3.20
C LYS A 37 -11.32 -24.30 -2.52
N ASN A 38 -10.34 -23.54 -2.05
CA ASN A 38 -10.49 -22.18 -1.51
C ASN A 38 -9.94 -21.19 -2.53
N ASP A 39 -10.82 -20.67 -3.37
CA ASP A 39 -10.52 -19.60 -4.32
C ASP A 39 -10.20 -18.29 -3.58
N SER A 40 -8.91 -18.14 -3.21
CA SER A 40 -8.36 -16.93 -2.57
C SER A 40 -7.60 -16.08 -3.59
N GLY A 41 -7.82 -16.34 -4.87
CA GLY A 41 -7.17 -15.65 -5.99
C GLY A 41 -7.92 -14.39 -6.41
N PHE A 42 -7.20 -13.44 -7.02
CA PHE A 42 -7.76 -12.29 -7.70
C PHE A 42 -7.03 -12.07 -9.04
N GLN A 43 -7.72 -11.46 -9.97
CA GLN A 43 -7.14 -11.14 -11.27
C GLN A 43 -6.74 -9.67 -11.33
N ILE A 44 -5.61 -9.40 -12.00
CA ILE A 44 -5.14 -8.05 -12.33
C ILE A 44 -5.13 -7.93 -13.84
N ASN A 45 -5.69 -6.85 -14.35
CA ASN A 45 -5.68 -6.56 -15.78
C ASN A 45 -4.29 -6.07 -16.18
N ALA A 46 -3.55 -6.91 -16.91
CA ALA A 46 -2.19 -6.63 -17.39
C ALA A 46 -2.17 -6.14 -18.84
N SER A 47 -3.33 -5.79 -19.43
CA SER A 47 -3.40 -5.39 -20.85
C SER A 47 -2.59 -4.14 -21.17
N ASN A 48 -2.43 -3.23 -20.19
CA ASN A 48 -1.64 -2.01 -20.34
C ASN A 48 -0.71 -1.82 -19.13
N PRO A 49 0.55 -1.35 -19.30
CA PRO A 49 1.47 -1.09 -18.18
C PRO A 49 0.92 -0.09 -17.15
N ILE A 50 0.13 0.87 -17.61
CA ILE A 50 -0.49 1.89 -16.74
C ILE A 50 -1.58 1.26 -15.87
N SER A 51 -2.47 0.44 -16.45
CA SER A 51 -3.49 -0.26 -15.67
C SER A 51 -2.86 -1.24 -14.68
N LEU A 52 -1.84 -1.98 -15.12
CA LEU A 52 -1.08 -2.87 -14.26
C LEU A 52 -0.50 -2.14 -13.05
N PHE A 53 0.06 -0.94 -13.25
CA PHE A 53 0.63 -0.13 -12.17
C PHE A 53 -0.42 0.25 -11.13
N PHE A 54 -1.54 0.83 -11.55
CA PHE A 54 -2.59 1.27 -10.62
C PHE A 54 -3.31 0.11 -9.96
N GLU A 55 -3.61 -0.95 -10.71
CA GLU A 55 -4.28 -2.13 -10.16
C GLU A 55 -3.40 -2.88 -9.16
N SER A 56 -2.09 -3.00 -9.42
CA SER A 56 -1.14 -3.62 -8.49
C SER A 56 -1.04 -2.88 -7.16
N ILE A 57 -0.94 -1.54 -7.19
CA ILE A 57 -0.90 -0.71 -6.00
C ILE A 57 -2.24 -0.80 -5.25
N GLY A 58 -3.35 -0.70 -5.99
CA GLY A 58 -4.70 -0.81 -5.43
C GLY A 58 -4.93 -2.18 -4.78
N ALA A 59 -4.50 -3.25 -5.43
CA ALA A 59 -4.59 -4.59 -4.88
C ALA A 59 -3.77 -4.73 -3.59
N THR A 60 -2.55 -4.22 -3.56
CA THR A 60 -1.66 -4.36 -2.40
C THR A 60 -2.20 -3.67 -1.15
N TYR A 61 -2.72 -2.44 -1.27
CA TYR A 61 -3.17 -1.69 -0.10
C TYR A 61 -4.65 -1.85 0.23
N PHE A 62 -5.51 -2.08 -0.76
CA PHE A 62 -6.96 -1.99 -0.58
C PHE A 62 -7.69 -3.32 -0.74
N ARG A 63 -7.02 -4.39 -1.19
CA ARG A 63 -7.58 -5.75 -1.22
C ARG A 63 -6.97 -6.62 -0.13
N PRO A 64 -7.65 -7.67 0.36
CA PRO A 64 -8.98 -8.09 -0.04
C PRO A 64 -10.08 -7.16 0.47
N PHE A 65 -11.15 -7.04 -0.31
CA PHE A 65 -12.38 -6.42 0.16
C PHE A 65 -13.16 -7.37 1.07
N VAL A 66 -14.07 -6.81 1.89
CA VAL A 66 -14.86 -7.59 2.85
C VAL A 66 -15.67 -8.71 2.18
N TRP A 67 -16.10 -8.51 0.95
CA TRP A 67 -16.85 -9.52 0.17
C TRP A 67 -15.98 -10.55 -0.56
N GLU A 68 -14.66 -10.40 -0.54
CA GLU A 68 -13.70 -11.36 -1.14
C GLU A 68 -13.19 -12.38 -0.11
N ILE A 69 -13.71 -12.34 1.12
CA ILE A 69 -13.20 -13.09 2.25
C ILE A 69 -13.85 -14.48 2.29
N ASN A 70 -13.02 -15.52 2.20
CA ASN A 70 -13.44 -16.90 2.34
C ASN A 70 -12.88 -17.59 3.61
N THR A 71 -11.98 -16.89 4.34
CA THR A 71 -11.35 -17.47 5.54
C THR A 71 -11.28 -16.44 6.69
N PRO A 72 -11.34 -16.90 7.97
CA PRO A 72 -11.23 -16.00 9.12
C PRO A 72 -9.91 -15.22 9.16
N ILE A 73 -8.82 -15.80 8.66
CA ILE A 73 -7.50 -15.13 8.59
C ILE A 73 -7.52 -13.98 7.57
N ALA A 74 -8.22 -14.18 6.45
CA ALA A 74 -8.39 -13.13 5.45
C ALA A 74 -9.19 -11.92 5.98
N LEU A 75 -10.05 -12.13 6.99
CA LEU A 75 -10.79 -11.03 7.64
C LEU A 75 -9.87 -9.99 8.28
N LEU A 76 -8.78 -10.42 8.91
CA LEU A 76 -7.79 -9.51 9.50
C LEU A 76 -7.14 -8.64 8.41
N SER A 77 -6.73 -9.27 7.31
CA SER A 77 -6.14 -8.56 6.17
C SER A 77 -7.13 -7.60 5.49
N ALA A 78 -8.40 -7.98 5.38
CA ALA A 78 -9.44 -7.12 4.84
C ALA A 78 -9.75 -5.93 5.74
N THR A 79 -9.73 -6.12 7.06
CA THR A 79 -9.91 -5.02 8.02
C THR A 79 -8.78 -4.00 7.90
N GLU A 80 -7.53 -4.45 7.81
CA GLU A 80 -6.36 -3.59 7.55
C GLU A 80 -6.52 -2.82 6.25
N SER A 81 -6.86 -3.51 5.15
CA SER A 81 -7.06 -2.91 3.83
C SER A 81 -8.20 -1.88 3.83
N ALA A 82 -9.30 -2.17 4.52
CA ALA A 82 -10.42 -1.23 4.68
C ALA A 82 -10.02 0.04 5.45
N ILE A 83 -9.21 -0.11 6.51
CA ILE A 83 -8.68 1.04 7.27
C ILE A 83 -7.81 1.92 6.37
N PHE A 84 -6.90 1.34 5.59
CA PHE A 84 -6.06 2.10 4.65
C PHE A 84 -6.88 2.79 3.59
N LEU A 85 -7.88 2.11 3.02
CA LEU A 85 -8.78 2.70 2.04
C LEU A 85 -9.53 3.90 2.63
N MET A 86 -10.16 3.73 3.80
CA MET A 86 -10.92 4.79 4.47
C MET A 86 -10.03 5.99 4.81
N LEU A 87 -8.82 5.75 5.34
CA LEU A 87 -7.89 6.82 5.70
C LEU A 87 -7.41 7.59 4.47
N THR A 88 -7.08 6.87 3.39
CA THR A 88 -6.66 7.47 2.12
C THR A 88 -7.76 8.33 1.53
N LEU A 89 -8.97 7.78 1.43
CA LEU A 89 -10.14 8.50 0.91
C LEU A 89 -10.48 9.71 1.79
N TYR A 90 -10.42 9.57 3.10
CA TYR A 90 -10.68 10.68 4.03
C TYR A 90 -9.74 11.85 3.78
N ILE A 91 -8.42 11.59 3.66
CA ILE A 91 -7.42 12.64 3.41
C ILE A 91 -7.66 13.26 2.02
N MET A 92 -7.92 12.45 1.00
CA MET A 92 -8.16 12.92 -0.36
C MET A 92 -9.41 13.80 -0.46
N PHE A 93 -10.52 13.40 0.15
CA PHE A 93 -11.79 14.16 0.06
C PHE A 93 -11.78 15.42 0.91
N LYS A 94 -11.11 15.44 2.08
CA LYS A 94 -11.10 16.61 2.96
C LYS A 94 -10.33 17.81 2.40
N ARG A 95 -9.26 17.59 1.66
CA ARG A 95 -8.39 18.64 1.15
C ARG A 95 -8.27 18.65 -0.39
N GLY A 96 -8.92 17.69 -1.03
CA GLY A 96 -8.87 17.51 -2.47
C GLY A 96 -7.65 16.74 -2.96
N VAL A 97 -7.84 16.04 -4.07
CA VAL A 97 -6.81 15.19 -4.70
C VAL A 97 -5.56 15.97 -5.10
N ARG A 98 -5.74 17.19 -5.61
CA ARG A 98 -4.62 18.06 -6.00
C ARG A 98 -3.70 18.38 -4.81
N ASN A 99 -4.28 18.70 -3.66
CA ASN A 99 -3.52 19.00 -2.45
C ASN A 99 -2.84 17.76 -1.87
N PHE A 100 -3.48 16.58 -1.99
CA PHE A 100 -2.88 15.30 -1.62
C PHE A 100 -1.53 15.10 -2.30
N PHE A 101 -1.49 15.21 -3.63
CA PHE A 101 -0.25 15.05 -4.39
C PHE A 101 0.72 16.22 -4.17
N SER A 102 0.25 17.46 -4.15
CA SER A 102 1.11 18.62 -3.92
C SER A 102 1.89 18.53 -2.60
N VAL A 103 1.21 18.14 -1.51
CA VAL A 103 1.85 17.97 -0.20
C VAL A 103 2.76 16.73 -0.17
N SER A 104 2.41 15.67 -0.90
CA SER A 104 3.28 14.48 -1.00
C SER A 104 4.64 14.79 -1.60
N PHE A 105 4.71 15.74 -2.54
CA PHE A 105 5.97 16.18 -3.17
C PHE A 105 6.63 17.37 -2.49
N SER A 106 6.06 17.96 -1.45
CA SER A 106 6.56 19.17 -0.81
C SER A 106 7.61 18.94 0.29
N ASP A 107 7.77 17.71 0.75
CA ASP A 107 8.69 17.34 1.86
C ASP A 107 9.38 16.02 1.53
N GLY A 108 10.73 16.05 1.59
CA GLY A 108 11.54 14.87 1.24
C GLY A 108 11.23 13.62 2.06
N ARG A 109 10.80 13.75 3.33
CA ARG A 109 10.41 12.64 4.18
C ARG A 109 9.11 11.99 3.72
N ILE A 110 8.12 12.82 3.37
CA ILE A 110 6.83 12.37 2.85
C ILE A 110 7.05 11.71 1.49
N LEU A 111 7.84 12.35 0.63
CA LEU A 111 8.18 11.85 -0.70
C LEU A 111 8.89 10.49 -0.64
N MET A 112 9.88 10.35 0.25
CA MET A 112 10.59 9.08 0.43
C MET A 112 9.64 7.95 0.82
N CYS A 113 8.80 8.18 1.84
CA CYS A 113 7.82 7.18 2.27
C CYS A 113 6.81 6.86 1.16
N PHE A 114 6.35 7.88 0.42
CA PHE A 114 5.42 7.72 -0.69
C PHE A 114 6.04 6.89 -1.82
N VAL A 115 7.21 7.26 -2.31
CA VAL A 115 7.89 6.57 -3.42
C VAL A 115 8.19 5.12 -3.04
N PHE A 116 8.78 4.90 -1.85
CA PHE A 116 9.07 3.55 -1.38
C PHE A 116 7.79 2.70 -1.31
N ALA A 117 6.73 3.23 -0.70
CA ALA A 117 5.46 2.54 -0.57
C ALA A 117 4.86 2.19 -1.94
N MET A 118 4.87 3.11 -2.91
CA MET A 118 4.30 2.89 -4.25
C MET A 118 5.11 1.87 -5.06
N VAL A 119 6.44 2.01 -5.09
CA VAL A 119 7.33 1.09 -5.83
C VAL A 119 7.23 -0.32 -5.28
N PHE A 120 7.27 -0.46 -3.95
CA PHE A 120 7.19 -1.77 -3.33
C PHE A 120 5.80 -2.41 -3.49
N ALA A 121 4.73 -1.61 -3.36
CA ALA A 121 3.36 -2.09 -3.60
C ALA A 121 3.14 -2.55 -5.04
N PHE A 122 3.72 -1.83 -6.01
CA PHE A 122 3.71 -2.25 -7.41
C PHE A 122 4.42 -3.59 -7.59
N ALA A 123 5.63 -3.75 -7.05
CA ALA A 123 6.39 -4.99 -7.15
C ALA A 123 5.63 -6.19 -6.55
N VAL A 124 5.04 -6.01 -5.37
CA VAL A 124 4.24 -7.06 -4.70
C VAL A 124 2.96 -7.36 -5.46
N GLY A 125 2.18 -6.34 -5.81
CA GLY A 125 0.90 -6.52 -6.48
C GLY A 125 1.04 -7.11 -7.88
N SER A 126 2.08 -6.72 -8.63
CA SER A 126 2.32 -7.27 -9.98
C SER A 126 2.79 -8.73 -9.98
N SER A 127 3.40 -9.19 -8.88
CA SER A 127 3.95 -10.55 -8.79
C SER A 127 3.02 -11.57 -8.13
N THR A 128 1.95 -11.14 -7.44
CA THR A 128 1.06 -12.04 -6.68
C THR A 128 -0.40 -11.84 -7.06
N THR A 129 -1.12 -12.97 -7.18
CA THR A 129 -2.57 -13.01 -7.40
C THR A 129 -3.32 -13.74 -6.29
N ASN A 130 -2.62 -14.10 -5.22
CA ASN A 130 -3.17 -14.80 -4.07
C ASN A 130 -3.18 -13.90 -2.84
N PHE A 131 -4.33 -13.74 -2.17
CA PHE A 131 -4.46 -12.89 -0.98
C PHE A 131 -3.57 -13.32 0.19
N GLY A 132 -3.32 -14.61 0.35
CA GLY A 132 -2.44 -15.12 1.40
C GLY A 132 -0.97 -14.72 1.19
N ALA A 133 -0.49 -14.79 -0.05
CA ALA A 133 0.85 -14.33 -0.43
C ALA A 133 0.94 -12.79 -0.36
N LEU A 134 -0.06 -12.09 -0.88
CA LEU A 134 -0.16 -10.64 -0.84
C LEU A 134 -0.06 -10.08 0.58
N SER A 135 -0.80 -10.69 1.53
CA SER A 135 -0.79 -10.27 2.94
C SER A 135 0.57 -10.37 3.61
N ARG A 136 1.39 -11.34 3.20
CA ARG A 136 2.75 -11.53 3.74
C ARG A 136 3.75 -10.60 3.06
N TYR A 137 3.66 -10.45 1.76
CA TYR A 137 4.65 -9.68 0.99
C TYR A 137 4.46 -8.17 1.13
N LYS A 138 3.26 -7.68 1.47
CA LYS A 138 3.03 -6.25 1.72
C LYS A 138 3.56 -5.75 3.08
N ILE A 139 3.94 -6.66 4.00
CA ILE A 139 4.42 -6.29 5.35
C ILE A 139 5.51 -5.21 5.32
N PRO A 140 6.54 -5.28 4.47
CA PRO A 140 7.59 -4.25 4.45
C PRO A 140 7.11 -2.87 4.01
N CYS A 141 6.14 -2.76 3.10
CA CYS A 141 5.67 -1.47 2.60
C CYS A 141 4.53 -0.86 3.43
N THR A 142 3.81 -1.67 4.19
CA THR A 142 2.70 -1.24 5.06
C THR A 142 3.09 -0.13 6.05
N PRO A 143 4.18 -0.25 6.85
CA PRO A 143 4.58 0.80 7.77
C PRO A 143 4.98 2.10 7.05
N PHE A 144 5.62 2.04 5.89
CA PHE A 144 5.95 3.23 5.12
C PHE A 144 4.71 3.94 4.60
N TYR A 145 3.71 3.18 4.16
CA TYR A 145 2.43 3.74 3.74
C TYR A 145 1.67 4.39 4.90
N LEU A 146 1.68 3.76 6.07
CA LEU A 146 1.07 4.32 7.28
C LEU A 146 1.78 5.61 7.73
N VAL A 147 3.11 5.62 7.73
CA VAL A 147 3.90 6.82 8.05
C VAL A 147 3.62 7.93 7.02
N PHE A 148 3.58 7.60 5.73
CA PHE A 148 3.21 8.54 4.67
C PHE A 148 1.85 9.18 4.95
N LEU A 149 0.81 8.39 5.20
CA LEU A 149 -0.53 8.90 5.49
C LEU A 149 -0.56 9.77 6.76
N THR A 150 0.16 9.37 7.80
CA THR A 150 0.25 10.11 9.06
C THR A 150 0.95 11.46 8.89
N LEU A 151 2.08 11.48 8.18
CA LEU A 151 2.80 12.72 7.89
C LEU A 151 1.96 13.67 7.01
N LEU A 152 1.30 13.12 6.00
CA LEU A 152 0.41 13.86 5.13
C LEU A 152 -0.78 14.45 5.89
N TYR A 153 -1.39 13.66 6.78
CA TYR A 153 -2.48 14.08 7.65
C TYR A 153 -2.07 15.25 8.55
N ASN A 154 -0.93 15.12 9.23
CA ASN A 154 -0.39 16.14 10.12
C ASN A 154 -0.04 17.43 9.37
N LYS A 155 0.60 17.32 8.20
CA LYS A 155 1.01 18.47 7.41
C LYS A 155 -0.19 19.23 6.82
N GLN A 156 -1.27 18.53 6.54
CA GLN A 156 -2.51 19.14 6.08
C GLN A 156 -3.34 19.76 7.21
N GLY A 157 -2.95 19.58 8.48
CA GLY A 157 -3.65 20.12 9.65
C GLY A 157 -5.09 19.63 9.77
N LEU A 158 -5.33 18.36 9.45
CA LEU A 158 -6.67 17.78 9.51
C LEU A 158 -7.06 17.55 10.96
N PRO A 159 -8.31 17.88 11.36
CA PRO A 159 -8.82 17.57 12.70
C PRO A 159 -9.04 16.06 12.83
N PHE A 160 -8.61 15.49 13.95
CA PHE A 160 -8.92 14.09 14.24
C PHE A 160 -10.43 13.86 14.25
N PRO A 161 -10.92 12.77 13.66
CA PRO A 161 -12.32 12.40 13.73
C PRO A 161 -12.78 12.32 15.18
N THR A 162 -13.97 12.81 15.48
CA THR A 162 -14.49 12.88 16.87
C THR A 162 -14.59 11.52 17.55
N TRP A 163 -14.84 10.46 16.77
CA TRP A 163 -14.86 9.07 17.27
C TRP A 163 -13.47 8.59 17.68
N PHE A 164 -12.42 8.99 16.97
CA PHE A 164 -11.04 8.65 17.31
C PHE A 164 -10.61 9.36 18.59
N ASN A 165 -10.95 10.64 18.75
CA ASN A 165 -10.71 11.37 19.99
C ASN A 165 -11.43 10.73 21.18
N LYS A 166 -12.64 10.20 21.00
CA LYS A 166 -13.36 9.46 22.03
C LYS A 166 -12.65 8.17 22.41
N LEU A 167 -12.14 7.42 21.41
CA LEU A 167 -11.45 6.16 21.61
C LEU A 167 -10.10 6.38 22.33
N VAL A 168 -9.33 7.38 21.92
CA VAL A 168 -8.06 7.74 22.55
C VAL A 168 -8.27 8.24 23.98
N ASN A 169 -9.30 9.05 24.23
CA ASN A 169 -9.64 9.54 25.58
C ASN A 169 -10.17 8.44 26.49
N PHE A 170 -10.76 7.37 25.91
CA PHE A 170 -11.20 6.20 26.67
C PHE A 170 -10.04 5.27 27.05
N THR A 171 -9.10 5.06 26.10
CA THR A 171 -7.96 4.14 26.30
C THR A 171 -6.78 4.78 27.04
N LEU A 172 -6.60 6.09 26.94
CA LEU A 172 -5.54 6.84 27.60
C LEU A 172 -6.16 8.00 28.38
N PRO A 173 -6.44 7.84 29.68
CA PRO A 173 -6.95 8.94 30.53
C PRO A 173 -5.86 9.97 30.81
N TYR A 174 -5.06 10.34 29.80
CA TYR A 174 -4.07 11.40 29.90
C TYR A 174 -4.72 12.74 29.53
N LYS A 175 -5.11 13.43 30.53
CA LYS A 175 -5.57 14.82 30.54
C LYS A 175 -4.44 15.67 29.93
N ASN A 176 -4.57 16.16 28.71
CA ASN A 176 -3.75 17.23 28.10
C ASN A 176 -3.04 16.98 26.75
N LEU A 177 -3.51 16.05 25.92
CA LEU A 177 -2.99 16.05 24.54
C LEU A 177 -3.62 17.12 23.62
N THR A 178 -4.65 17.82 24.10
CA THR A 178 -5.34 18.88 23.31
C THR A 178 -4.61 20.23 23.31
N ASN A 179 -3.51 20.38 24.04
CA ASN A 179 -2.76 21.63 24.18
C ASN A 179 -1.37 21.62 23.55
N VAL A 180 -1.01 20.66 22.71
CA VAL A 180 0.15 20.80 21.85
C VAL A 180 -0.22 21.76 20.71
N ARG A 181 -0.28 23.05 21.02
CA ARG A 181 -0.15 24.10 20.02
C ARG A 181 1.17 23.87 19.31
N TYR A 182 1.11 23.36 18.09
CA TYR A 182 2.25 23.46 17.18
C TYR A 182 2.65 24.93 17.11
N ARG A 183 3.70 25.30 17.84
CA ARG A 183 4.41 26.56 17.56
C ARG A 183 4.80 26.49 16.10
N ARG A 184 4.23 27.38 15.30
CA ARG A 184 4.75 27.70 13.98
C ARG A 184 6.22 28.09 14.21
N ILE A 185 7.12 27.25 13.77
CA ILE A 185 8.52 27.61 13.58
C ILE A 185 8.50 28.38 12.27
N HIS A 186 8.68 29.71 12.39
CA HIS A 186 8.92 30.61 11.29
C HIS A 186 10.26 30.30 10.66
#